data_814262049a98609e104deedaa112e706
#
_entry.id   814262049a98609e104deedaa112e706
#
_cell.length_a   1.000
_cell.length_b   1.000
_cell.length_c   1.000
_cell.angle_alpha   90.00
_cell.angle_beta   90.00
_cell.angle_gamma   90.00
#
_symmetry.space_group_name_H-M   'P 1'
#
loop_
_entity.id
_entity.type
_entity.pdbx_description
1 polymer ?
#
loop_
_entity_poly.entity_id
_entity_poly.type
_entity_poly.pdbx_seq_one_letter_code
_entity_poly.pdbx_strand_id
1 'polypeptide(L)'
;MNFQEGEIFAIDKPLGWTSFDVVGKLRWEMCKRLGIKKLKVGHAGTLDPLATGVVVVCTGKKTKQIEALQNHVKEYVATLQLGATTPSFDLEKPIDAYYPTAHINRAKIDETLSQFKGEIWQVPPVFSAVKVDGKRAYTAARKGDEIELKPKLLVIDEIEVLMFDAETMQLTLRIVCSKGTYIRALARDIGFALQSGAHLIDLRRTRVGDFSIDDCVDMEQFILNIKSMN
;
A
#
# COMPACT_ATOMS: atom_id res chain seq x y z
N MET A 1 -7.23 -3.60 27.23
CA MET A 1 -6.59 -2.53 26.44
C MET A 1 -6.82 -1.17 27.10
N ASN A 2 -5.79 -0.36 27.25
CA ASN A 2 -5.91 1.00 27.75
C ASN A 2 -5.57 2.01 26.64
N PHE A 3 -6.57 2.38 25.84
CA PHE A 3 -6.39 3.23 24.67
C PHE A 3 -5.89 4.65 24.98
N GLN A 4 -6.12 5.17 26.19
CA GLN A 4 -5.66 6.50 26.61
C GLN A 4 -4.17 6.50 26.96
N GLU A 5 -3.69 5.49 27.66
CA GLU A 5 -2.26 5.29 27.92
C GLU A 5 -1.53 4.92 26.63
N GLY A 6 -2.15 4.15 25.74
CA GLY A 6 -1.68 3.87 24.40
C GLY A 6 -1.49 2.40 24.09
N GLU A 7 -2.05 2.00 22.99
CA GLU A 7 -1.96 0.65 22.42
C GLU A 7 -1.41 0.72 21.00
N ILE A 8 -0.78 -0.39 20.57
CA ILE A 8 -0.37 -0.63 19.19
C ILE A 8 -0.98 -1.96 18.76
N PHE A 9 -1.70 -1.97 17.68
CA PHE A 9 -2.34 -3.17 17.13
C PHE A 9 -2.47 -3.09 15.62
N ALA A 10 -2.65 -4.22 14.96
CA ALA A 10 -2.82 -4.31 13.52
C ALA A 10 -4.27 -4.64 13.16
N ILE A 11 -4.76 -3.99 12.12
CA ILE A 11 -6.10 -4.18 11.54
C ILE A 11 -5.95 -4.66 10.10
N ASP A 12 -6.71 -5.67 9.72
CA ASP A 12 -6.90 -6.02 8.31
C ASP A 12 -7.85 -4.99 7.68
N LYS A 13 -7.28 -4.10 6.87
CA LYS A 13 -8.05 -3.03 6.20
C LYS A 13 -8.90 -3.61 5.09
N PRO A 14 -10.22 -3.43 5.13
CA PRO A 14 -11.09 -3.88 4.04
C PRO A 14 -10.87 -3.07 2.75
N LEU A 15 -11.27 -3.65 1.63
CA LEU A 15 -11.28 -3.00 0.33
C LEU A 15 -12.20 -1.77 0.34
N GLY A 16 -11.83 -0.74 -0.40
CA GLY A 16 -12.60 0.50 -0.55
C GLY A 16 -12.43 1.51 0.59
N TRP A 17 -11.80 1.14 1.70
CA TRP A 17 -11.53 2.05 2.81
C TRP A 17 -10.16 2.71 2.69
N THR A 18 -10.08 3.99 3.03
CA THR A 18 -8.78 4.62 3.27
C THR A 18 -8.23 4.23 4.64
N SER A 19 -6.91 4.30 4.85
CA SER A 19 -6.32 4.13 6.19
C SER A 19 -6.85 5.17 7.19
N PHE A 20 -7.29 6.34 6.69
CA PHE A 20 -7.89 7.38 7.53
C PHE A 20 -9.31 7.02 7.97
N ASP A 21 -10.10 6.37 7.13
CA ASP A 21 -11.44 5.87 7.48
C ASP A 21 -11.36 4.83 8.59
N VAL A 22 -10.38 3.90 8.51
CA VAL A 22 -10.08 2.94 9.58
C VAL A 22 -9.82 3.67 10.89
N VAL A 23 -8.89 4.61 10.92
CA VAL A 23 -8.56 5.41 12.11
C VAL A 23 -9.77 6.19 12.62
N GLY A 24 -10.55 6.79 11.71
CA GLY A 24 -11.75 7.56 12.04
C GLY A 24 -12.81 6.71 12.73
N LYS A 25 -13.11 5.54 12.16
CA LYS A 25 -14.08 4.59 12.70
C LYS A 25 -13.65 4.05 14.05
N LEU A 26 -12.41 3.59 14.19
CA LEU A 26 -11.88 3.07 15.44
C LEU A 26 -11.88 4.14 16.54
N ARG A 27 -11.43 5.37 16.23
CA ARG A 27 -11.44 6.49 17.18
C ARG A 27 -12.85 6.79 17.67
N TRP A 28 -13.83 6.79 16.77
CA TRP A 28 -15.23 7.05 17.16
C TRP A 28 -15.76 5.98 18.13
N GLU A 29 -15.54 4.68 17.82
CA GLU A 29 -15.99 3.57 18.66
C GLU A 29 -15.31 3.61 20.05
N MET A 30 -13.99 3.82 20.09
CA MET A 30 -13.23 3.93 21.33
C MET A 30 -13.69 5.14 22.19
N CYS A 31 -13.88 6.32 21.58
CA CYS A 31 -14.36 7.50 22.27
C CYS A 31 -15.76 7.28 22.85
N LYS A 32 -16.66 6.67 22.09
CA LYS A 32 -18.01 6.32 22.52
C LYS A 32 -17.98 5.35 23.72
N ARG A 33 -17.15 4.31 23.64
CA ARG A 33 -17.02 3.31 24.71
C ARG A 33 -16.45 3.90 26.00
N LEU A 34 -15.46 4.78 25.90
CA LEU A 34 -14.79 5.40 27.05
C LEU A 34 -15.54 6.62 27.62
N GLY A 35 -16.61 7.09 26.96
CA GLY A 35 -17.33 8.29 27.37
C GLY A 35 -16.50 9.57 27.25
N ILE A 36 -15.51 9.61 26.32
CA ILE A 36 -14.60 10.74 26.15
C ILE A 36 -14.79 11.43 24.81
N LYS A 37 -14.51 12.75 24.75
CA LYS A 37 -14.68 13.55 23.52
C LYS A 37 -13.51 13.42 22.55
N LYS A 38 -12.32 13.08 23.01
CA LYS A 38 -11.09 13.07 22.19
C LYS A 38 -10.15 11.94 22.58
N LEU A 39 -9.64 11.22 21.61
CA LEU A 39 -8.57 10.23 21.72
C LEU A 39 -7.59 10.45 20.58
N LYS A 40 -6.29 10.41 20.87
CA LYS A 40 -5.26 10.39 19.84
C LYS A 40 -5.25 8.99 19.23
N VAL A 41 -5.47 8.92 17.93
CA VAL A 41 -5.38 7.67 17.13
C VAL A 41 -4.75 8.02 15.80
N GLY A 42 -3.82 7.19 15.35
CA GLY A 42 -3.16 7.35 14.05
C GLY A 42 -2.67 6.02 13.52
N HIS A 43 -2.20 5.98 12.28
CA HIS A 43 -1.69 4.77 11.63
C HIS A 43 -0.23 4.93 11.18
N ALA A 44 0.50 3.83 11.12
CA ALA A 44 1.90 3.76 10.70
C ALA A 44 2.02 3.31 9.24
N GLY A 45 1.69 4.21 8.31
CA GLY A 45 1.83 3.99 6.86
C GLY A 45 0.50 3.79 6.14
N THR A 46 0.26 4.69 5.19
CA THR A 46 -0.95 4.68 4.36
C THR A 46 -1.00 3.43 3.49
N LEU A 47 -2.19 2.90 3.33
CA LEU A 47 -2.56 1.89 2.36
C LEU A 47 -3.69 2.46 1.49
N ASP A 48 -3.56 2.31 0.18
CA ASP A 48 -4.50 2.88 -0.77
C ASP A 48 -5.91 2.27 -0.61
N PRO A 49 -6.98 2.96 -1.05
CA PRO A 49 -8.35 2.43 -0.92
C PRO A 49 -8.55 1.08 -1.61
N LEU A 50 -7.95 0.88 -2.79
CA LEU A 50 -8.03 -0.36 -3.56
C LEU A 50 -7.11 -1.48 -3.04
N ALA A 51 -6.32 -1.22 -2.01
CA ALA A 51 -5.48 -2.23 -1.36
C ALA A 51 -6.12 -2.72 -0.05
N THR A 52 -5.80 -3.95 0.34
CA THR A 52 -6.23 -4.59 1.60
C THR A 52 -5.04 -4.92 2.49
N GLY A 53 -5.29 -5.38 3.71
CA GLY A 53 -4.27 -5.95 4.59
C GLY A 53 -3.81 -5.04 5.73
N VAL A 54 -2.64 -5.29 6.24
CA VAL A 54 -2.11 -4.79 7.51
C VAL A 54 -2.07 -3.27 7.59
N VAL A 55 -2.82 -2.69 8.51
CA VAL A 55 -2.69 -1.29 8.94
C VAL A 55 -2.39 -1.26 10.44
N VAL A 56 -1.18 -0.85 10.79
CA VAL A 56 -0.76 -0.69 12.20
C VAL A 56 -1.34 0.61 12.75
N VAL A 57 -2.12 0.51 13.81
CA VAL A 57 -2.81 1.61 14.48
C VAL A 57 -2.19 1.84 15.85
N CYS A 58 -1.99 3.12 16.20
CA CYS A 58 -1.50 3.55 17.50
C CYS A 58 -2.54 4.45 18.19
N THR A 59 -2.71 4.29 19.50
CA THR A 59 -3.58 5.14 20.31
C THR A 59 -2.81 5.86 21.42
N GLY A 60 -3.41 6.88 22.02
CA GLY A 60 -2.88 7.59 23.19
C GLY A 60 -1.42 8.03 23.04
N LYS A 61 -0.61 7.71 24.05
CA LYS A 61 0.82 8.06 24.10
C LYS A 61 1.65 7.32 23.03
N LYS A 62 1.19 6.14 22.59
CA LYS A 62 1.87 5.34 21.55
C LYS A 62 1.84 5.96 20.14
N THR A 63 0.98 6.97 19.90
CA THR A 63 1.01 7.73 18.64
C THR A 63 2.36 8.41 18.37
N LYS A 64 3.19 8.62 19.40
CA LYS A 64 4.56 9.13 19.24
C LYS A 64 5.50 8.12 18.56
N GLN A 65 5.15 6.84 18.51
CA GLN A 65 5.95 5.78 17.87
C GLN A 65 5.61 5.57 16.39
N ILE A 66 4.61 6.28 15.85
CA ILE A 66 4.15 6.13 14.47
C ILE A 66 5.30 6.31 13.48
N GLU A 67 6.16 7.32 13.66
CA GLU A 67 7.27 7.57 12.76
C GLU A 67 8.28 6.41 12.74
N ALA A 68 8.62 5.85 13.89
CA ALA A 68 9.50 4.69 13.99
C ALA A 68 8.87 3.47 13.29
N LEU A 69 7.59 3.20 13.53
CA LEU A 69 6.86 2.09 12.91
C LEU A 69 6.74 2.26 11.37
N GLN A 70 6.67 3.49 10.88
CA GLN A 70 6.68 3.75 9.43
C GLN A 70 8.00 3.34 8.75
N ASN A 71 9.09 3.28 9.49
CA ASN A 71 10.40 2.89 8.94
C ASN A 71 10.56 1.39 8.73
N HIS A 72 9.68 0.57 9.30
CA HIS A 72 9.75 -0.87 9.14
C HIS A 72 9.60 -1.30 7.68
N VAL A 73 10.19 -2.44 7.35
CA VAL A 73 10.02 -3.14 6.07
C VAL A 73 8.55 -3.55 5.91
N LYS A 74 8.06 -3.57 4.68
CA LYS A 74 6.72 -4.01 4.32
C LYS A 74 6.80 -5.19 3.37
N GLU A 75 5.82 -6.08 3.48
CA GLU A 75 5.61 -7.15 2.54
C GLU A 75 4.23 -7.02 1.90
N TYR A 76 4.20 -7.31 0.60
CA TYR A 76 2.98 -7.24 -0.20
C TYR A 76 2.85 -8.48 -1.07
N VAL A 77 1.60 -8.88 -1.29
CA VAL A 77 1.21 -9.70 -2.44
C VAL A 77 0.49 -8.76 -3.41
N ALA A 78 0.99 -8.70 -4.65
CA ALA A 78 0.53 -7.78 -5.67
C ALA A 78 0.25 -8.53 -6.97
N THR A 79 -0.93 -8.33 -7.56
CA THR A 79 -1.26 -8.86 -8.87
C THR A 79 -1.27 -7.74 -9.90
N LEU A 80 -0.47 -7.91 -10.93
CA LEU A 80 -0.32 -6.99 -12.06
C LEU A 80 -1.06 -7.54 -13.28
N GLN A 81 -1.79 -6.68 -13.98
CA GLN A 81 -2.24 -6.94 -15.35
C GLN A 81 -1.16 -6.44 -16.31
N LEU A 82 -0.58 -7.35 -17.11
CA LEU A 82 0.38 -7.02 -18.15
C LEU A 82 -0.35 -6.68 -19.45
N GLY A 83 0.27 -5.86 -20.29
CA GLY A 83 -0.25 -5.49 -21.61
C GLY A 83 -1.17 -4.28 -21.62
N ALA A 84 -1.36 -3.61 -20.48
CA ALA A 84 -2.17 -2.40 -20.42
C ALA A 84 -1.68 -1.45 -19.33
N THR A 85 -1.89 -0.14 -19.52
CA THR A 85 -1.59 0.89 -18.52
C THR A 85 -2.84 1.63 -18.09
N THR A 86 -2.74 2.29 -16.93
CA THR A 86 -3.71 3.27 -16.43
C THR A 86 -2.95 4.48 -15.89
N PRO A 87 -3.53 5.70 -15.90
CA PRO A 87 -2.86 6.89 -15.40
C PRO A 87 -2.53 6.84 -13.89
N SER A 88 -3.27 6.05 -13.11
CA SER A 88 -3.05 5.84 -11.68
C SER A 88 -2.15 4.65 -11.35
N PHE A 89 -1.80 3.84 -12.37
CA PHE A 89 -1.05 2.58 -12.26
C PHE A 89 -1.80 1.50 -11.44
N ASP A 90 -3.13 1.68 -11.26
CA ASP A 90 -4.08 0.77 -10.63
C ASP A 90 -5.47 0.90 -11.26
N LEU A 91 -6.50 0.33 -10.64
CA LEU A 91 -7.88 0.36 -11.13
C LEU A 91 -8.67 1.64 -10.77
N GLU A 92 -8.02 2.68 -10.19
CA GLU A 92 -8.71 3.96 -9.90
C GLU A 92 -9.11 4.71 -11.18
N LYS A 93 -8.32 4.52 -12.25
CA LYS A 93 -8.54 5.14 -13.56
C LYS A 93 -8.71 4.07 -14.64
N PRO A 94 -9.49 4.35 -15.70
CA PRO A 94 -9.62 3.43 -16.82
C PRO A 94 -8.30 3.24 -17.56
N ILE A 95 -8.21 2.14 -18.34
CA ILE A 95 -7.07 1.86 -19.21
C ILE A 95 -6.92 3.00 -20.21
N ASP A 96 -5.69 3.49 -20.38
CA ASP A 96 -5.30 4.53 -21.32
C ASP A 96 -4.51 4.00 -22.54
N ALA A 97 -3.83 2.86 -22.41
CA ALA A 97 -3.11 2.25 -23.52
C ALA A 97 -2.99 0.73 -23.38
N TYR A 98 -2.90 0.06 -24.55
CA TYR A 98 -2.62 -1.37 -24.69
C TYR A 98 -1.29 -1.60 -25.38
N TYR A 99 -0.61 -2.68 -25.00
CA TYR A 99 0.73 -3.03 -25.44
C TYR A 99 0.82 -4.51 -25.84
N PRO A 100 1.73 -4.88 -26.79
CA PRO A 100 1.98 -6.28 -27.12
C PRO A 100 2.46 -7.08 -25.91
N THR A 101 2.03 -8.34 -25.82
CA THR A 101 2.39 -9.28 -24.77
C THR A 101 2.95 -10.61 -25.26
N ALA A 102 2.91 -10.87 -26.58
CA ALA A 102 3.31 -12.16 -27.16
C ALA A 102 4.76 -12.59 -26.85
N HIS A 103 5.64 -11.63 -26.54
CA HIS A 103 7.04 -11.85 -26.18
C HIS A 103 7.24 -12.12 -24.67
N ILE A 104 6.18 -11.97 -23.86
CA ILE A 104 6.27 -12.15 -22.41
C ILE A 104 6.04 -13.62 -22.08
N ASN A 105 7.01 -14.19 -21.39
CA ASN A 105 6.96 -15.54 -20.84
C ASN A 105 7.64 -15.56 -19.46
N ARG A 106 7.55 -16.69 -18.76
CA ARG A 106 8.11 -16.81 -17.41
C ARG A 106 9.60 -16.50 -17.34
N ALA A 107 10.40 -16.97 -18.30
CA ALA A 107 11.84 -16.71 -18.31
C ALA A 107 12.14 -15.20 -18.46
N LYS A 108 11.42 -14.52 -19.35
CA LYS A 108 11.56 -13.07 -19.54
C LYS A 108 11.14 -12.29 -18.28
N ILE A 109 10.11 -12.73 -17.57
CA ILE A 109 9.68 -12.13 -16.29
C ILE A 109 10.80 -12.30 -15.26
N ASP A 110 11.32 -13.51 -15.06
CA ASP A 110 12.37 -13.79 -14.07
C ASP A 110 13.64 -12.96 -14.35
N GLU A 111 14.06 -12.88 -15.61
CA GLU A 111 15.17 -12.01 -16.05
C GLU A 111 14.91 -10.54 -15.72
N THR A 112 13.71 -10.05 -16.05
CA THR A 112 13.32 -8.66 -15.81
C THR A 112 13.27 -8.32 -14.33
N LEU A 113 12.71 -9.18 -13.50
CA LEU A 113 12.58 -8.93 -12.07
C LEU A 113 13.93 -8.89 -11.35
N SER A 114 14.97 -9.54 -11.88
CA SER A 114 16.31 -9.54 -11.29
C SER A 114 16.88 -8.12 -11.13
N GLN A 115 16.54 -7.18 -12.02
CA GLN A 115 17.01 -5.78 -11.99
C GLN A 115 16.27 -4.91 -10.95
N PHE A 116 15.17 -5.40 -10.39
CA PHE A 116 14.40 -4.70 -9.36
C PHE A 116 14.79 -5.14 -7.93
N LYS A 117 15.67 -6.10 -7.77
CA LYS A 117 16.17 -6.54 -6.47
C LYS A 117 17.34 -5.67 -6.02
N GLY A 118 17.32 -5.24 -4.75
CA GLY A 118 18.31 -4.34 -4.16
C GLY A 118 17.91 -2.87 -4.28
N GLU A 119 18.86 -1.98 -4.48
CA GLU A 119 18.64 -0.55 -4.60
C GLU A 119 18.06 -0.18 -5.96
N ILE A 120 16.93 0.53 -5.95
CA ILE A 120 16.27 1.05 -7.15
C ILE A 120 15.95 2.53 -7.03
N TRP A 121 15.99 3.25 -8.14
CA TRP A 121 15.47 4.60 -8.24
C TRP A 121 14.03 4.55 -8.74
N GLN A 122 13.08 5.03 -7.94
CA GLN A 122 11.66 5.03 -8.28
C GLN A 122 11.10 6.45 -8.31
N VAL A 123 10.43 6.82 -9.39
CA VAL A 123 9.61 8.02 -9.47
C VAL A 123 8.24 7.71 -8.87
N PRO A 124 7.83 8.36 -7.76
CA PRO A 124 6.52 8.16 -7.16
C PRO A 124 5.38 8.44 -8.14
N PRO A 125 4.19 7.85 -7.97
CA PRO A 125 3.04 8.21 -8.79
C PRO A 125 2.55 9.62 -8.44
N VAL A 126 2.04 10.36 -9.43
CA VAL A 126 1.47 11.71 -9.21
C VAL A 126 0.25 11.67 -8.27
N PHE A 127 -0.51 10.57 -8.31
CA PHE A 127 -1.59 10.28 -7.36
C PHE A 127 -1.04 9.73 -6.05
N SER A 128 -0.20 10.51 -5.35
CA SER A 128 0.42 10.14 -4.08
C SER A 128 0.40 11.25 -3.05
N ALA A 129 0.68 10.90 -1.78
CA ALA A 129 0.75 11.86 -0.69
C ALA A 129 2.10 12.61 -0.62
N VAL A 130 2.99 12.42 -1.59
CA VAL A 130 4.27 13.15 -1.68
C VAL A 130 3.99 14.65 -1.72
N LYS A 131 4.77 15.41 -0.96
CA LYS A 131 4.69 16.87 -0.95
C LYS A 131 5.71 17.45 -1.93
N VAL A 132 5.25 18.34 -2.82
CA VAL A 132 6.08 19.19 -3.67
C VAL A 132 5.69 20.63 -3.33
N ASP A 133 6.63 21.46 -2.94
CA ASP A 133 6.44 22.85 -2.55
C ASP A 133 5.34 23.04 -1.49
N GLY A 134 5.28 22.12 -0.51
CA GLY A 134 4.31 22.15 0.58
C GLY A 134 2.90 21.62 0.22
N LYS A 135 2.61 21.37 -1.05
CA LYS A 135 1.32 20.81 -1.53
C LYS A 135 1.45 19.32 -1.79
N ARG A 136 0.39 18.55 -1.54
CA ARG A 136 0.37 17.12 -1.84
C ARG A 136 0.20 16.90 -3.35
N ALA A 137 1.00 15.99 -3.95
CA ALA A 137 0.98 15.72 -5.39
C ALA A 137 -0.42 15.34 -5.90
N TYR A 138 -1.17 14.51 -5.17
CA TYR A 138 -2.52 14.11 -5.58
C TYR A 138 -3.49 15.31 -5.71
N THR A 139 -3.31 16.38 -4.92
CA THR A 139 -4.18 17.56 -4.97
C THR A 139 -3.97 18.36 -6.24
N ALA A 140 -2.75 18.43 -6.73
CA ALA A 140 -2.42 19.10 -7.97
C ALA A 140 -2.75 18.21 -9.19
N ALA A 141 -2.48 16.90 -9.11
CA ALA A 141 -2.88 15.95 -10.16
C ALA A 141 -4.39 15.96 -10.44
N ARG A 142 -5.23 16.10 -9.40
CA ARG A 142 -6.70 16.25 -9.57
C ARG A 142 -7.11 17.56 -10.23
N LYS A 143 -6.27 18.59 -10.18
CA LYS A 143 -6.52 19.89 -10.85
C LYS A 143 -5.98 19.93 -12.27
N GLY A 144 -5.27 18.88 -12.72
CA GLY A 144 -4.59 18.82 -14.01
C GLY A 144 -3.26 19.56 -14.04
N ASP A 145 -2.72 19.97 -12.88
CA ASP A 145 -1.42 20.60 -12.79
C ASP A 145 -0.31 19.55 -13.08
N GLU A 146 0.62 19.90 -13.97
CA GLU A 146 1.83 19.10 -14.18
C GLU A 146 2.76 19.22 -12.96
N ILE A 147 3.17 18.09 -12.39
CA ILE A 147 4.12 18.04 -11.28
C ILE A 147 5.26 17.10 -11.65
N GLU A 148 6.46 17.63 -11.62
CA GLU A 148 7.67 16.82 -11.69
C GLU A 148 8.00 16.23 -10.33
N LEU A 149 8.00 14.90 -10.24
CA LEU A 149 8.36 14.16 -9.03
C LEU A 149 9.79 13.63 -9.15
N LYS A 150 10.62 13.96 -8.17
CA LYS A 150 12.01 13.51 -8.16
C LYS A 150 12.07 12.01 -7.80
N PRO A 151 12.94 11.24 -8.48
CA PRO A 151 13.20 9.85 -8.10
C PRO A 151 13.69 9.76 -6.65
N LYS A 152 13.36 8.64 -6.00
CA LYS A 152 13.83 8.30 -4.66
C LYS A 152 14.55 6.97 -4.69
N LEU A 153 15.67 6.89 -3.99
CA LEU A 153 16.37 5.63 -3.76
C LEU A 153 15.58 4.79 -2.75
N LEU A 154 15.25 3.57 -3.12
CA LEU A 154 14.47 2.62 -2.34
C LEU A 154 15.17 1.26 -2.41
N VAL A 155 14.80 0.35 -1.51
CA VAL A 155 15.34 -1.02 -1.50
C VAL A 155 14.20 -2.01 -1.64
N ILE A 156 14.33 -2.94 -2.57
CA ILE A 156 13.51 -4.14 -2.68
C ILE A 156 14.37 -5.31 -2.16
N ASP A 157 14.07 -5.76 -0.96
CA ASP A 157 14.82 -6.85 -0.33
C ASP A 157 14.54 -8.18 -1.03
N GLU A 158 13.26 -8.42 -1.35
CA GLU A 158 12.81 -9.62 -2.03
C GLU A 158 11.74 -9.29 -3.07
N ILE A 159 11.81 -9.95 -4.22
CA ILE A 159 10.75 -9.96 -5.24
C ILE A 159 10.68 -11.37 -5.81
N GLU A 160 9.51 -11.99 -5.75
CA GLU A 160 9.29 -13.40 -6.08
C GLU A 160 8.00 -13.56 -6.88
N VAL A 161 8.04 -14.38 -7.95
CA VAL A 161 6.86 -14.73 -8.73
C VAL A 161 6.11 -15.85 -8.01
N LEU A 162 4.93 -15.52 -7.48
CA LEU A 162 4.01 -16.51 -6.92
C LEU A 162 3.19 -17.22 -8.01
N MET A 163 2.74 -16.45 -9.03
CA MET A 163 1.95 -16.98 -10.13
C MET A 163 2.16 -16.13 -11.40
N PHE A 164 2.18 -16.79 -12.54
CA PHE A 164 2.06 -16.14 -13.85
C PHE A 164 1.06 -16.93 -14.69
N ASP A 165 -0.03 -16.27 -15.05
CA ASP A 165 -1.04 -16.79 -15.97
C ASP A 165 -0.81 -16.17 -17.37
N ALA A 166 -0.35 -16.98 -18.31
CA ALA A 166 -0.04 -16.54 -19.67
C ALA A 166 -1.30 -16.33 -20.53
N GLU A 167 -2.46 -16.87 -20.16
CA GLU A 167 -3.70 -16.67 -20.90
C GLU A 167 -4.31 -15.31 -20.57
N THR A 168 -4.37 -14.97 -19.29
CA THR A 168 -4.90 -13.69 -18.80
C THR A 168 -3.84 -12.60 -18.69
N MET A 169 -2.55 -12.92 -18.88
CA MET A 169 -1.42 -12.02 -18.66
C MET A 169 -1.40 -11.42 -17.27
N GLN A 170 -1.76 -12.19 -16.26
CA GLN A 170 -1.71 -11.78 -14.85
C GLN A 170 -0.45 -12.31 -14.17
N LEU A 171 0.24 -11.40 -13.47
CA LEU A 171 1.46 -11.69 -12.74
C LEU A 171 1.28 -11.36 -11.25
N THR A 172 1.33 -12.39 -10.40
CA THR A 172 1.27 -12.21 -8.94
C THR A 172 2.65 -12.32 -8.34
N LEU A 173 3.04 -11.31 -7.59
CA LEU A 173 4.35 -11.14 -6.97
C LEU A 173 4.23 -11.05 -5.45
N ARG A 174 5.16 -11.66 -4.72
CA ARG A 174 5.48 -11.33 -3.35
C ARG A 174 6.64 -10.33 -3.36
N ILE A 175 6.50 -9.23 -2.61
CA ILE A 175 7.46 -8.12 -2.62
C ILE A 175 7.76 -7.73 -1.18
N VAL A 176 9.03 -7.76 -0.78
CA VAL A 176 9.53 -7.24 0.50
C VAL A 176 10.35 -5.98 0.22
N CYS A 177 9.98 -4.85 0.81
CA CYS A 177 10.58 -3.57 0.43
C CYS A 177 10.66 -2.57 1.59
N SER A 178 11.52 -1.58 1.40
CA SER A 178 11.72 -0.47 2.32
C SER A 178 10.50 0.47 2.37
N LYS A 179 10.48 1.33 3.38
CA LYS A 179 9.46 2.40 3.47
C LYS A 179 9.45 3.29 2.24
N GLY A 180 8.27 3.76 1.86
CA GLY A 180 8.11 4.72 0.76
C GLY A 180 8.07 4.12 -0.62
N THR A 181 8.21 2.81 -0.75
CA THR A 181 8.03 2.09 -2.01
C THR A 181 6.56 2.12 -2.42
N TYR A 182 6.30 2.56 -3.64
CA TYR A 182 4.98 2.55 -4.27
C TYR A 182 4.85 1.34 -5.16
N ILE A 183 4.05 0.35 -4.75
CA ILE A 183 3.86 -0.89 -5.53
C ILE A 183 3.20 -0.60 -6.87
N ARG A 184 2.33 0.41 -6.96
CA ARG A 184 1.77 0.91 -8.22
C ARG A 184 2.85 1.40 -9.19
N ALA A 185 3.82 2.17 -8.70
CA ALA A 185 4.93 2.62 -9.54
C ALA A 185 5.86 1.45 -9.92
N LEU A 186 6.05 0.47 -9.03
CA LEU A 186 6.81 -0.73 -9.34
C LEU A 186 6.13 -1.55 -10.45
N ALA A 187 4.80 -1.67 -10.44
CA ALA A 187 4.04 -2.32 -11.50
C ALA A 187 4.27 -1.62 -12.86
N ARG A 188 4.19 -0.27 -12.91
CA ARG A 188 4.54 0.52 -14.08
C ARG A 188 5.95 0.23 -14.57
N ASP A 189 6.92 0.27 -13.66
CA ASP A 189 8.35 0.13 -14.01
C ASP A 189 8.65 -1.29 -14.51
N ILE A 190 8.04 -2.33 -13.94
CA ILE A 190 8.12 -3.72 -14.43
C ILE A 190 7.50 -3.82 -15.82
N GLY A 191 6.33 -3.21 -16.06
CA GLY A 191 5.69 -3.17 -17.37
C GLY A 191 6.60 -2.57 -18.44
N PHE A 192 7.24 -1.43 -18.15
CA PHE A 192 8.23 -0.80 -19.03
C PHE A 192 9.44 -1.70 -19.29
N ALA A 193 10.00 -2.31 -18.25
CA ALA A 193 11.16 -3.20 -18.40
C ALA A 193 10.84 -4.45 -19.21
N LEU A 194 9.60 -4.91 -19.20
CA LEU A 194 9.09 -5.97 -20.07
C LEU A 194 8.83 -5.50 -21.51
N GLN A 195 9.11 -4.23 -21.86
CA GLN A 195 8.77 -3.62 -23.15
C GLN A 195 7.27 -3.72 -23.49
N SER A 196 6.45 -3.54 -22.45
CA SER A 196 5.00 -3.60 -22.50
C SER A 196 4.43 -2.55 -21.55
N GLY A 197 3.17 -2.71 -21.12
CA GLY A 197 2.56 -1.96 -20.05
C GLY A 197 2.19 -2.87 -18.89
N ALA A 198 2.04 -2.31 -17.69
CA ALA A 198 1.42 -3.00 -16.58
C ALA A 198 0.74 -2.00 -15.62
N HIS A 199 -0.30 -2.47 -14.95
CA HIS A 199 -0.94 -1.78 -13.83
C HIS A 199 -1.36 -2.78 -12.77
N LEU A 200 -1.53 -2.29 -11.57
CA LEU A 200 -1.91 -3.10 -10.41
C LEU A 200 -3.42 -3.37 -10.44
N ILE A 201 -3.82 -4.64 -10.31
CA ILE A 201 -5.24 -5.03 -10.23
C ILE A 201 -5.64 -5.55 -8.85
N ASP A 202 -4.67 -6.02 -8.05
CA ASP A 202 -4.87 -6.38 -6.64
C ASP A 202 -3.63 -6.08 -5.83
N LEU A 203 -3.83 -5.64 -4.58
CA LEU A 203 -2.76 -5.36 -3.65
C LEU A 203 -3.18 -5.72 -2.22
N ARG A 204 -2.42 -6.61 -1.60
CA ARG A 204 -2.57 -6.94 -0.19
C ARG A 204 -1.27 -6.71 0.56
N ARG A 205 -1.26 -5.87 1.58
CA ARG A 205 -0.12 -5.75 2.50
C ARG A 205 -0.18 -6.84 3.55
N THR A 206 0.74 -7.81 3.46
CA THR A 206 0.76 -9.00 4.32
C THR A 206 1.56 -8.78 5.60
N ARG A 207 2.50 -7.80 5.61
CA ARG A 207 3.33 -7.54 6.80
C ARG A 207 3.81 -6.09 6.87
N VAL A 208 3.94 -5.58 8.10
CA VAL A 208 4.62 -4.33 8.46
C VAL A 208 5.50 -4.58 9.67
N GLY A 209 6.82 -4.68 9.48
CA GLY A 209 7.75 -5.10 10.54
C GLY A 209 7.35 -6.44 11.13
N ASP A 210 7.08 -6.46 12.42
CA ASP A 210 6.69 -7.66 13.17
C ASP A 210 5.18 -7.97 13.11
N PHE A 211 4.37 -7.06 12.54
CA PHE A 211 2.93 -7.25 12.40
C PHE A 211 2.61 -7.99 11.10
N SER A 212 2.17 -9.24 11.20
CA SER A 212 1.70 -10.03 10.05
C SER A 212 0.20 -9.91 9.87
N ILE A 213 -0.29 -10.35 8.71
CA ILE A 213 -1.72 -10.41 8.42
C ILE A 213 -2.45 -11.39 9.35
N ASP A 214 -1.76 -12.44 9.80
CA ASP A 214 -2.29 -13.46 10.71
C ASP A 214 -2.51 -12.90 12.13
N ASP A 215 -1.78 -11.83 12.50
CA ASP A 215 -1.93 -11.12 13.77
C ASP A 215 -3.01 -10.03 13.70
N CYS A 216 -3.54 -9.74 12.51
CA CYS A 216 -4.53 -8.70 12.33
C CYS A 216 -5.90 -9.11 12.85
N VAL A 217 -6.59 -8.16 13.46
CA VAL A 217 -8.00 -8.31 13.77
C VAL A 217 -8.81 -7.67 12.65
N ASP A 218 -9.85 -8.36 12.22
CA ASP A 218 -10.87 -7.79 11.32
C ASP A 218 -11.54 -6.57 11.96
N MET A 219 -11.90 -5.58 11.14
CA MET A 219 -12.50 -4.33 11.61
C MET A 219 -13.79 -4.54 12.40
N GLU A 220 -14.67 -5.43 11.95
CA GLU A 220 -15.95 -5.69 12.59
C GLU A 220 -15.73 -6.41 13.93
N GLN A 221 -14.87 -7.41 13.93
CA GLN A 221 -14.50 -8.14 15.15
C GLN A 221 -13.84 -7.22 16.17
N PHE A 222 -12.95 -6.31 15.74
CA PHE A 222 -12.32 -5.34 16.66
C PHE A 222 -13.36 -4.41 17.28
N ILE A 223 -14.33 -3.94 16.50
CA ILE A 223 -15.43 -3.10 17.00
C ILE A 223 -16.31 -3.85 18.01
N LEU A 224 -16.62 -5.13 17.73
CA LEU A 224 -17.35 -5.99 18.68
C LEU A 224 -16.56 -6.16 19.97
N ASN A 225 -15.25 -6.41 19.88
CA ASN A 225 -14.39 -6.55 21.05
C ASN A 225 -14.38 -5.25 21.90
N ILE A 226 -14.29 -4.06 21.27
CA ILE A 226 -14.39 -2.78 21.99
C ILE A 226 -15.72 -2.65 22.74
N LYS A 227 -16.83 -3.03 22.10
CA LYS A 227 -18.17 -2.91 22.71
C LYS A 227 -18.37 -3.87 23.88
N SER A 228 -17.73 -5.03 23.86
CA SER A 228 -17.83 -6.07 24.91
C SER A 228 -16.84 -5.89 26.08
N MET A 229 -15.89 -4.96 25.97
CA MET A 229 -14.96 -4.66 27.08
C MET A 229 -15.75 -4.11 28.28
N ASN A 230 -15.60 -4.71 29.46
CA ASN A 230 -16.18 -4.26 30.72
C ASN A 230 -15.53 -2.99 31.26
#